data_a36f7718269a1cf62ca1b7b49b5c5e56
#
_entry.id   a36f7718269a1cf62ca1b7b49b5c5e56
#
_cell.length_a   1.000
_cell.length_b   1.000
_cell.length_c   1.000
_cell.angle_alpha   90.00
_cell.angle_beta   90.00
_cell.angle_gamma   90.00
#
_symmetry.space_group_name_H-M   'P 1'
#
loop_
_entity.id
_entity.type
_entity.pdbx_description
1 polymer ?
#
loop_
_entity_poly.entity_id
_entity_poly.type
_entity_poly.pdbx_seq_one_letter_code
_entity_poly.pdbx_strand_id
1 'polypeptide(L)'
;MTIAQTKPKPNIKAKTAIEWLSYIEALHPKSIAMGLGRVKAVAEKLQLNPTFPIITVAGTNGKGSVCAMLSHIYHQAGYKVGCYTSPHLNYYNERVSVNLQYISDSDLCSAFEAVEVARGVVQLTYFEMGTLAAMWHFCHQNLDVCILEVGLGGRLDAVNVFEPSCAIVTT
;
A
#
# COMPACT_ATOMS: atom_id res chain seq x y z
N MET A 1 -20.79 -16.93 34.89
CA MET A 1 -21.08 -16.04 33.75
C MET A 1 -20.06 -14.92 33.75
N THR A 2 -18.98 -15.07 32.97
CA THR A 2 -17.88 -14.09 32.90
C THR A 2 -18.20 -13.12 31.78
N ILE A 3 -18.47 -11.87 32.13
CA ILE A 3 -18.74 -10.80 31.16
C ILE A 3 -17.40 -10.48 30.47
N ALA A 4 -17.31 -10.80 29.19
CA ALA A 4 -16.18 -10.41 28.35
C ALA A 4 -16.14 -8.88 28.29
N GLN A 5 -15.12 -8.29 28.94
CA GLN A 5 -14.84 -6.87 28.80
C GLN A 5 -14.38 -6.61 27.36
N THR A 6 -15.27 -6.04 26.55
CA THR A 6 -14.93 -5.48 25.24
C THR A 6 -13.95 -4.35 25.46
N LYS A 7 -12.70 -4.52 25.00
CA LYS A 7 -11.73 -3.43 24.96
C LYS A 7 -12.35 -2.25 24.20
N PRO A 8 -12.24 -1.02 24.72
CA PRO A 8 -12.79 0.15 24.01
C PRO A 8 -12.16 0.23 22.62
N LYS A 9 -13.00 0.42 21.60
CA LYS A 9 -12.52 0.73 20.24
C LYS A 9 -11.65 1.98 20.33
N PRO A 10 -10.49 2.02 19.68
CA PRO A 10 -9.67 3.24 19.63
C PRO A 10 -10.56 4.37 19.10
N ASN A 11 -10.57 5.49 19.83
CA ASN A 11 -11.29 6.69 19.42
C ASN A 11 -10.52 7.35 18.27
N ILE A 12 -10.72 6.82 17.07
CA ILE A 12 -10.08 7.32 15.84
C ILE A 12 -10.90 8.57 15.46
N LYS A 13 -10.46 9.74 15.90
CA LYS A 13 -10.96 10.99 15.35
C LYS A 13 -10.70 10.96 13.84
N ALA A 14 -11.71 11.31 13.04
CA ALA A 14 -11.52 11.47 11.59
C ALA A 14 -10.35 12.41 11.33
N LYS A 15 -9.28 11.89 10.73
CA LYS A 15 -8.07 12.63 10.38
C LYS A 15 -8.13 13.03 8.92
N THR A 16 -7.63 14.22 8.60
CA THR A 16 -7.34 14.59 7.22
C THR A 16 -6.15 13.78 6.68
N ALA A 17 -5.96 13.75 5.37
CA ALA A 17 -4.82 13.08 4.75
C ALA A 17 -3.48 13.58 5.33
N ILE A 18 -3.34 14.89 5.52
CA ILE A 18 -2.12 15.50 6.10
C ILE A 18 -1.90 15.04 7.54
N GLU A 19 -2.94 14.99 8.36
CA GLU A 19 -2.84 14.49 9.74
C GLU A 19 -2.49 13.00 9.80
N TRP A 20 -3.01 12.21 8.84
CA TRP A 20 -2.62 10.81 8.71
C TRP A 20 -1.13 10.68 8.36
N LEU A 21 -0.65 11.43 7.38
CA LEU A 21 0.76 11.37 6.95
C LEU A 21 1.70 11.75 8.09
N SER A 22 1.40 12.82 8.82
CA SER A 22 2.17 13.23 10.00
C SER A 22 2.15 12.17 11.11
N TYR A 23 1.01 11.52 11.32
CA TYR A 23 0.86 10.47 12.31
C TYR A 23 1.67 9.22 11.95
N ILE A 24 1.56 8.72 10.71
CA ILE A 24 2.26 7.49 10.30
C ILE A 24 3.78 7.69 10.20
N GLU A 25 4.27 8.92 9.94
CA GLU A 25 5.69 9.23 9.97
C GLU A 25 6.28 9.07 11.38
N ALA A 26 5.50 9.36 12.41
CA ALA A 26 5.90 9.24 13.81
C ALA A 26 5.69 7.84 14.42
N LEU A 27 5.02 6.91 13.72
CA LEU A 27 4.65 5.61 14.27
C LEU A 27 5.82 4.68 14.57
N HIS A 28 6.87 4.73 13.79
CA HIS A 28 7.99 3.82 13.91
C HIS A 28 9.29 4.59 14.25
N PRO A 29 10.06 4.14 15.27
CA PRO A 29 11.28 4.83 15.68
C PRO A 29 12.39 4.82 14.60
N LYS A 30 12.26 3.94 13.60
CA LYS A 30 13.15 3.87 12.45
C LYS A 30 12.35 4.13 11.18
N SER A 31 12.82 5.03 10.34
CA SER A 31 12.23 5.29 9.02
C SER A 31 12.30 4.07 8.08
N ILE A 32 13.32 3.23 8.26
CA ILE A 32 13.56 2.02 7.47
C ILE A 32 13.73 0.84 8.44
N ALA A 33 12.87 -0.17 8.29
CA ALA A 33 12.97 -1.43 9.01
C ALA A 33 12.64 -2.57 8.04
N MET A 34 13.69 -3.30 7.62
CA MET A 34 13.54 -4.41 6.67
C MET A 34 12.87 -5.63 7.32
N GLY A 35 12.17 -6.39 6.50
CA GLY A 35 11.54 -7.65 6.90
C GLY A 35 10.03 -7.65 6.69
N LEU A 36 9.49 -8.78 6.26
CA LEU A 36 8.08 -8.93 5.84
C LEU A 36 7.12 -9.32 6.98
N GLY A 37 7.64 -9.72 8.16
CA GLY A 37 6.80 -10.27 9.24
C GLY A 37 5.71 -9.33 9.73
N ARG A 38 6.01 -8.04 9.91
CA ARG A 38 5.03 -7.04 10.35
C ARG A 38 3.93 -6.82 9.32
N VAL A 39 4.34 -6.59 8.07
CA VAL A 39 3.41 -6.35 6.94
C VAL A 39 2.52 -7.56 6.73
N LYS A 40 3.10 -8.77 6.74
CA LYS A 40 2.37 -10.03 6.59
C LYS A 40 1.31 -10.20 7.66
N ALA A 41 1.67 -10.00 8.93
CA ALA A 41 0.74 -10.13 10.04
C ALA A 41 -0.45 -9.17 9.96
N VAL A 42 -0.24 -7.96 9.43
CA VAL A 42 -1.32 -6.97 9.26
C VAL A 42 -2.11 -7.24 7.98
N ALA A 43 -1.48 -7.66 6.90
CA ALA A 43 -2.16 -8.07 5.66
C ALA A 43 -3.14 -9.23 5.91
N GLU A 44 -2.73 -10.22 6.71
CA GLU A 44 -3.59 -11.34 7.12
C GLU A 44 -4.82 -10.86 7.92
N LYS A 45 -4.66 -9.92 8.86
CA LYS A 45 -5.77 -9.34 9.62
C LYS A 45 -6.72 -8.52 8.76
N LEU A 46 -6.20 -7.84 7.75
CA LEU A 46 -6.97 -7.11 6.75
C LEU A 46 -7.63 -8.03 5.73
N GLN A 47 -7.29 -9.33 5.73
CA GLN A 47 -7.74 -10.31 4.75
C GLN A 47 -7.40 -9.87 3.30
N LEU A 48 -6.21 -9.30 3.10
CA LEU A 48 -5.76 -8.86 1.79
C LEU A 48 -5.40 -10.06 0.93
N ASN A 49 -6.36 -10.52 0.15
CA ASN A 49 -6.22 -11.63 -0.81
C ASN A 49 -6.50 -11.11 -2.22
N PRO A 50 -5.54 -10.44 -2.87
CA PRO A 50 -5.74 -9.92 -4.23
C PRO A 50 -6.05 -11.06 -5.20
N THR A 51 -7.14 -10.92 -5.97
CA THR A 51 -7.58 -11.90 -6.98
C THR A 51 -7.09 -11.55 -8.38
N PHE A 52 -6.47 -10.39 -8.54
CA PHE A 52 -5.89 -9.88 -9.77
C PHE A 52 -4.38 -10.19 -9.85
N PRO A 53 -3.82 -10.36 -11.05
CA PRO A 53 -2.38 -10.51 -11.23
C PRO A 53 -1.61 -9.27 -10.76
N ILE A 54 -0.44 -9.53 -10.15
CA ILE A 54 0.45 -8.50 -9.64
C ILE A 54 1.73 -8.50 -10.46
N ILE A 55 2.15 -7.32 -10.91
CA ILE A 55 3.45 -7.09 -11.55
C ILE A 55 4.30 -6.28 -10.57
N THR A 56 5.39 -6.87 -10.09
CA THR A 56 6.34 -6.17 -9.22
C THR A 56 7.51 -5.64 -10.04
N VAL A 57 7.82 -4.35 -9.87
CA VAL A 57 8.92 -3.68 -10.58
C VAL A 57 10.01 -3.29 -9.58
N ALA A 58 11.20 -3.88 -9.74
CA ALA A 58 12.39 -3.65 -8.93
C ALA A 58 13.54 -3.07 -9.76
N GLY A 59 14.60 -2.60 -9.12
CA GLY A 59 15.82 -2.07 -9.76
C GLY A 59 16.30 -0.76 -9.12
N THR A 60 17.40 -0.22 -9.61
CA THR A 60 17.96 1.04 -9.12
C THR A 60 17.33 2.23 -9.83
N ASN A 61 17.34 2.23 -11.16
CA ASN A 61 16.80 3.32 -11.97
C ASN A 61 15.67 2.82 -12.87
N GLY A 62 14.77 3.72 -13.30
CA GLY A 62 13.75 3.44 -14.29
C GLY A 62 12.50 2.70 -13.78
N LYS A 63 12.42 2.31 -12.50
CA LYS A 63 11.24 1.64 -11.93
C LYS A 63 9.94 2.41 -12.19
N GLY A 64 9.88 3.67 -11.77
CA GLY A 64 8.71 4.53 -11.97
C GLY A 64 8.34 4.72 -13.44
N SER A 65 9.34 4.83 -14.33
CA SER A 65 9.09 4.90 -15.78
C SER A 65 8.45 3.62 -16.32
N VAL A 66 8.93 2.45 -15.88
CA VAL A 66 8.35 1.15 -16.25
C VAL A 66 6.93 1.03 -15.70
N CYS A 67 6.70 1.41 -14.44
CA CYS A 67 5.36 1.42 -13.83
C CYS A 67 4.39 2.31 -14.62
N ALA A 68 4.83 3.53 -15.00
CA ALA A 68 4.03 4.45 -15.79
C ALA A 68 3.70 3.88 -17.19
N MET A 69 4.70 3.33 -17.89
CA MET A 69 4.50 2.72 -19.21
C MET A 69 3.51 1.55 -19.14
N LEU A 70 3.70 0.64 -18.19
CA LEU A 70 2.78 -0.50 -18.01
C LEU A 70 1.37 -0.04 -17.69
N SER A 71 1.21 0.94 -16.79
CA SER A 71 -0.10 1.50 -16.44
C SER A 71 -0.83 2.06 -17.66
N HIS A 72 -0.11 2.79 -18.53
CA HIS A 72 -0.70 3.32 -19.75
C HIS A 72 -1.03 2.23 -20.77
N ILE A 73 -0.16 1.23 -20.96
CA ILE A 73 -0.38 0.11 -21.88
C ILE A 73 -1.62 -0.68 -21.48
N TYR A 74 -1.74 -1.08 -20.21
CA TYR A 74 -2.90 -1.82 -19.73
C TYR A 74 -4.17 -0.98 -19.80
N HIS A 75 -4.10 0.29 -19.40
CA HIS A 75 -5.25 1.19 -19.49
C HIS A 75 -5.74 1.37 -20.93
N GLN A 76 -4.82 1.59 -21.89
CA GLN A 76 -5.17 1.71 -23.32
C GLN A 76 -5.71 0.41 -23.91
N ALA A 77 -5.31 -0.74 -23.37
CA ALA A 77 -5.84 -2.05 -23.74
C ALA A 77 -7.22 -2.35 -23.11
N GLY A 78 -7.78 -1.42 -22.32
CA GLY A 78 -9.11 -1.53 -21.71
C GLY A 78 -9.14 -2.23 -20.36
N TYR A 79 -7.97 -2.52 -19.76
CA TYR A 79 -7.89 -3.12 -18.42
C TYR A 79 -8.00 -2.06 -17.34
N LYS A 80 -8.64 -2.42 -16.21
CA LYS A 80 -8.65 -1.60 -15.00
C LYS A 80 -7.36 -1.85 -14.21
N VAL A 81 -6.44 -0.89 -14.25
CA VAL A 81 -5.10 -1.01 -13.70
C VAL A 81 -4.96 -0.24 -12.38
N GLY A 82 -4.44 -0.90 -11.34
CA GLY A 82 -3.94 -0.26 -10.13
C GLY A 82 -2.42 -0.10 -10.19
N CYS A 83 -1.89 1.02 -9.71
CA CYS A 83 -0.46 1.23 -9.64
C CYS A 83 -0.05 1.89 -8.32
N TYR A 84 0.96 1.30 -7.66
CA TYR A 84 1.60 1.84 -6.46
C TYR A 84 3.06 2.16 -6.75
N THR A 85 3.45 3.43 -6.57
CA THR A 85 4.80 3.94 -6.86
C THR A 85 5.38 4.75 -5.71
N SER A 86 6.70 4.92 -5.70
CA SER A 86 7.40 5.75 -4.70
C SER A 86 8.77 6.24 -5.21
N PRO A 87 9.21 7.45 -4.74
CA PRO A 87 8.47 8.42 -3.93
C PRO A 87 7.43 9.20 -4.74
N HIS A 88 6.60 10.02 -4.09
CA HIS A 88 5.79 11.04 -4.73
C HIS A 88 6.62 12.30 -5.01
N LEU A 89 6.15 13.16 -5.90
CA LEU A 89 6.80 14.42 -6.24
C LEU A 89 6.20 15.60 -5.47
N ASN A 90 4.88 15.72 -5.47
CA ASN A 90 4.16 16.84 -4.85
C ASN A 90 3.21 16.37 -3.74
N TYR A 91 2.38 15.37 -4.01
CA TYR A 91 1.32 14.92 -3.11
C TYR A 91 1.40 13.41 -2.91
N TYR A 92 1.15 12.96 -1.69
CA TYR A 92 1.17 11.54 -1.34
C TYR A 92 0.26 10.68 -2.24
N ASN A 93 -0.88 11.23 -2.65
CA ASN A 93 -1.86 10.57 -3.50
C ASN A 93 -1.29 10.05 -4.82
N GLU A 94 -0.22 10.68 -5.34
CA GLU A 94 0.50 10.23 -6.54
C GLU A 94 1.00 8.78 -6.43
N ARG A 95 1.22 8.30 -5.18
CA ARG A 95 1.70 6.93 -4.95
C ARG A 95 0.68 5.87 -5.31
N VAL A 96 -0.60 6.20 -5.29
CA VAL A 96 -1.70 5.23 -5.49
C VAL A 96 -2.61 5.72 -6.60
N SER A 97 -2.69 4.98 -7.68
CA SER A 97 -3.58 5.32 -8.79
C SER A 97 -4.40 4.11 -9.26
N VAL A 98 -5.60 4.40 -9.73
CA VAL A 98 -6.47 3.44 -10.45
C VAL A 98 -6.87 4.07 -11.78
N ASN A 99 -6.63 3.38 -12.88
CA ASN A 99 -6.87 3.89 -14.23
C ASN A 99 -6.26 5.28 -14.46
N LEU A 100 -5.01 5.45 -14.04
CA LEU A 100 -4.24 6.69 -14.15
C LEU A 100 -4.80 7.87 -13.33
N GLN A 101 -5.80 7.64 -12.49
CA GLN A 101 -6.35 8.65 -11.57
C GLN A 101 -5.82 8.40 -10.16
N TYR A 102 -5.29 9.44 -9.53
CA TYR A 102 -4.79 9.36 -8.16
C TYR A 102 -5.92 9.12 -7.17
N ILE A 103 -5.61 8.38 -6.10
CA ILE A 103 -6.54 8.16 -5.00
C ILE A 103 -7.03 9.49 -4.41
N SER A 104 -8.31 9.58 -4.06
CA SER A 104 -8.84 10.75 -3.36
C SER A 104 -8.36 10.81 -1.90
N ASP A 105 -8.36 11.99 -1.29
CA ASP A 105 -8.05 12.14 0.13
C ASP A 105 -8.98 11.32 1.03
N SER A 106 -10.25 11.23 0.67
CA SER A 106 -11.25 10.45 1.42
C SER A 106 -10.96 8.95 1.37
N ASP A 107 -10.60 8.43 0.19
CA ASP A 107 -10.28 7.01 0.04
C ASP A 107 -8.94 6.67 0.71
N LEU A 108 -7.97 7.58 0.62
CA LEU A 108 -6.68 7.44 1.29
C LEU A 108 -6.86 7.41 2.81
N CYS A 109 -7.66 8.30 3.38
CA CYS A 109 -7.98 8.31 4.81
C CYS A 109 -8.67 7.01 5.24
N SER A 110 -9.65 6.53 4.45
CA SER A 110 -10.35 5.27 4.70
C SER A 110 -9.40 4.08 4.69
N ALA A 111 -8.45 4.06 3.75
CA ALA A 111 -7.44 3.02 3.66
C ALA A 111 -6.49 3.05 4.88
N PHE A 112 -6.00 4.22 5.28
CA PHE A 112 -5.18 4.35 6.48
C PHE A 112 -5.93 3.96 7.76
N GLU A 113 -7.20 4.32 7.88
CA GLU A 113 -8.02 3.93 9.02
C GLU A 113 -8.18 2.41 9.12
N ALA A 114 -8.43 1.73 7.99
CA ALA A 114 -8.53 0.28 7.94
C ALA A 114 -7.23 -0.39 8.41
N VAL A 115 -6.08 0.09 7.91
CA VAL A 115 -4.77 -0.43 8.32
C VAL A 115 -4.49 -0.15 9.80
N GLU A 116 -4.83 1.04 10.30
CA GLU A 116 -4.66 1.43 11.71
C GLU A 116 -5.43 0.49 12.65
N VAL A 117 -6.68 0.19 12.31
CA VAL A 117 -7.51 -0.74 13.08
C VAL A 117 -6.90 -2.15 13.07
N ALA A 118 -6.43 -2.62 11.92
CA ALA A 118 -5.90 -3.97 11.77
C ALA A 118 -4.52 -4.15 12.43
N ARG A 119 -3.63 -3.15 12.34
CA ARG A 119 -2.29 -3.27 12.91
C ARG A 119 -2.30 -3.37 14.43
N GLY A 120 -3.25 -2.71 15.11
CA GLY A 120 -3.32 -2.69 16.58
C GLY A 120 -2.02 -2.20 17.19
N VAL A 121 -1.28 -3.09 17.87
CA VAL A 121 0.00 -2.77 18.53
C VAL A 121 1.23 -2.94 17.62
N VAL A 122 1.05 -3.43 16.40
CA VAL A 122 2.17 -3.61 15.45
C VAL A 122 2.65 -2.23 14.98
N GLN A 123 3.94 -1.96 15.17
CA GLN A 123 4.56 -0.72 14.70
C GLN A 123 4.98 -0.89 13.23
N LEU A 124 4.21 -0.32 12.32
CA LEU A 124 4.52 -0.27 10.89
C LEU A 124 5.37 0.96 10.58
N THR A 125 6.32 0.81 9.66
CA THR A 125 7.01 1.96 9.06
C THR A 125 6.07 2.74 8.15
N TYR A 126 6.45 3.96 7.80
CA TYR A 126 5.72 4.81 6.85
C TYR A 126 5.41 4.07 5.52
N PHE A 127 6.42 3.38 4.98
CA PHE A 127 6.27 2.65 3.73
C PHE A 127 5.39 1.40 3.88
N GLU A 128 5.53 0.65 4.96
CA GLU A 128 4.69 -0.51 5.25
C GLU A 128 3.21 -0.12 5.40
N MET A 129 2.94 0.98 6.09
CA MET A 129 1.59 1.53 6.24
C MET A 129 0.99 1.91 4.89
N GLY A 130 1.77 2.61 4.06
CA GLY A 130 1.36 3.01 2.71
C GLY A 130 1.11 1.83 1.77
N THR A 131 1.98 0.81 1.81
CA THR A 131 1.84 -0.40 1.00
C THR A 131 0.55 -1.15 1.33
N LEU A 132 0.26 -1.32 2.61
CA LEU A 132 -0.98 -1.99 3.06
C LEU A 132 -2.23 -1.17 2.71
N ALA A 133 -2.18 0.16 2.87
CA ALA A 133 -3.27 1.05 2.51
C ALA A 133 -3.55 1.03 1.00
N ALA A 134 -2.51 1.06 0.17
CA ALA A 134 -2.64 0.94 -1.28
C ALA A 134 -3.28 -0.40 -1.68
N MET A 135 -2.79 -1.52 -1.15
CA MET A 135 -3.36 -2.82 -1.46
C MET A 135 -4.79 -2.97 -0.94
N TRP A 136 -5.10 -2.44 0.25
CA TRP A 136 -6.46 -2.42 0.76
C TRP A 136 -7.39 -1.67 -0.21
N HIS A 137 -7.00 -0.48 -0.68
CA HIS A 137 -7.75 0.27 -1.66
C HIS A 137 -7.95 -0.54 -2.96
N PHE A 138 -6.88 -1.14 -3.49
CA PHE A 138 -6.92 -1.93 -4.72
C PHE A 138 -7.86 -3.14 -4.62
N CYS A 139 -7.89 -3.84 -3.49
CA CYS A 139 -8.80 -4.95 -3.27
C CYS A 139 -10.29 -4.54 -3.30
N HIS A 140 -10.60 -3.25 -3.15
CA HIS A 140 -11.97 -2.71 -3.23
C HIS A 140 -12.31 -2.11 -4.62
N GLN A 141 -11.40 -2.22 -5.60
CA GLN A 141 -11.55 -1.55 -6.89
C GLN A 141 -11.93 -2.46 -8.07
N ASN A 142 -12.03 -3.78 -7.89
CA ASN A 142 -12.23 -4.75 -9.00
C ASN A 142 -11.21 -4.54 -10.13
N LEU A 143 -9.92 -4.61 -9.81
CA LEU A 143 -8.84 -4.45 -10.78
C LEU A 143 -8.69 -5.67 -11.67
N ASP A 144 -8.20 -5.46 -12.89
CA ASP A 144 -7.74 -6.52 -13.80
C ASP A 144 -6.25 -6.82 -13.61
N VAL A 145 -5.47 -5.82 -13.17
CA VAL A 145 -4.03 -5.95 -12.92
C VAL A 145 -3.56 -4.89 -11.93
N CYS A 146 -2.55 -5.24 -11.11
CA CYS A 146 -1.90 -4.33 -10.19
C CYS A 146 -0.39 -4.27 -10.46
N ILE A 147 0.18 -3.06 -10.45
CA ILE A 147 1.60 -2.80 -10.62
C ILE A 147 2.15 -2.25 -9.32
N LEU A 148 3.17 -2.89 -8.76
CA LEU A 148 3.81 -2.49 -7.50
C LEU A 148 5.27 -2.15 -7.73
N GLU A 149 5.67 -0.91 -7.40
CA GLU A 149 7.06 -0.50 -7.39
C GLU A 149 7.72 -0.86 -6.05
N VAL A 150 8.88 -1.53 -6.11
CA VAL A 150 9.75 -1.74 -4.95
C VAL A 150 10.31 -0.38 -4.48
N GLY A 151 10.06 -0.03 -3.22
CA GLY A 151 10.51 1.25 -2.68
C GLY A 151 12.00 1.27 -2.37
N LEU A 152 12.51 0.24 -1.69
CA LEU A 152 13.91 0.18 -1.29
C LEU A 152 14.46 -1.25 -1.28
N GLY A 153 15.65 -1.41 -1.82
CA GLY A 153 16.36 -2.70 -1.81
C GLY A 153 15.76 -3.68 -2.79
N GLY A 154 14.94 -4.59 -2.34
CA GLY A 154 14.34 -5.64 -3.17
C GLY A 154 13.54 -6.63 -2.34
N ARG A 155 14.04 -7.86 -2.19
CA ARG A 155 13.32 -9.02 -1.61
C ARG A 155 12.59 -8.76 -0.28
N LEU A 156 13.14 -7.91 0.58
CA LEU A 156 12.55 -7.61 1.90
C LEU A 156 11.74 -6.32 1.93
N ASP A 157 11.47 -5.72 0.77
CA ASP A 157 10.58 -4.58 0.64
C ASP A 157 9.13 -4.98 0.91
N ALA A 158 8.36 -4.08 1.50
CA ALA A 158 6.99 -4.36 1.93
C ALA A 158 6.06 -4.84 0.81
N VAL A 159 6.25 -4.40 -0.44
CA VAL A 159 5.42 -4.82 -1.57
C VAL A 159 5.55 -6.32 -1.86
N ASN A 160 6.67 -6.94 -1.49
CA ASN A 160 6.92 -8.36 -1.69
C ASN A 160 6.21 -9.28 -0.67
N VAL A 161 5.36 -8.75 0.18
CA VAL A 161 4.40 -9.55 0.95
C VAL A 161 3.31 -10.15 0.05
N PHE A 162 3.06 -9.51 -1.09
CA PHE A 162 2.12 -9.95 -2.11
C PHE A 162 2.87 -10.67 -3.22
N GLU A 163 2.51 -11.94 -3.45
CA GLU A 163 3.18 -12.79 -4.44
C GLU A 163 2.93 -12.26 -5.86
N PRO A 164 3.97 -11.91 -6.64
CA PRO A 164 3.79 -11.41 -7.98
C PRO A 164 3.54 -12.52 -9.01
N SER A 165 2.66 -12.25 -9.97
CA SER A 165 2.50 -13.08 -11.18
C SER A 165 3.66 -12.85 -12.17
N CYS A 166 4.26 -11.66 -12.12
CA CYS A 166 5.41 -11.26 -12.93
C CYS A 166 6.31 -10.31 -12.15
N ALA A 167 7.63 -10.49 -12.26
CA ALA A 167 8.61 -9.58 -11.69
C ALA A 167 9.50 -9.01 -12.79
N ILE A 168 9.68 -7.68 -12.76
CA ILE A 168 10.54 -6.95 -13.71
C ILE A 168 11.68 -6.32 -12.91
N VAL A 169 12.90 -6.52 -13.37
CA VAL A 169 14.09 -5.88 -12.78
C VAL A 169 14.69 -4.93 -13.79
N THR A 170 14.73 -3.66 -13.43
CA THR A 170 15.39 -2.59 -14.21
C THR A 170 16.87 -2.47 -13.81
N THR A 171 17.61 -1.63 -14.47
CA THR A 171 19.03 -1.37 -14.15
C THR A 171 19.23 -0.53 -12.90
#